data_df1569da6494d2b423e9517ca709b0e8
#
_entry.id   df1569da6494d2b423e9517ca709b0e8
#
_cell.length_a   1.000
_cell.length_b   1.000
_cell.length_c   1.000
_cell.angle_alpha   90.00
_cell.angle_beta   90.00
_cell.angle_gamma   90.00
#
_symmetry.space_group_name_H-M   'P 1'
#
loop_
_entity.id
_entity.type
_entity.pdbx_description
1 polymer ?
#
loop_
_entity_poly.entity_id
_entity_poly.type
_entity_poly.pdbx_seq_one_letter_code
_entity_poly.pdbx_strand_id
1 'polypeptide(L)'
;ITSAQNNKIKNANKLKKKRDRDKTGLALIEGIHLIEEAYQSGIEITQLFVIEPDRTDEALLDYANEAYEINMKVAEALSGTVTPQGFFAVIEKPQYNEIEALQVLLIDRIQDPGNLGTLIRTADAAGIDLIVMEKGTADPYQDKVMRASQGSIFHIPVVIKDLATYITEFEGPVYGTALENAVSFKEIESQSQFALL
;
A
#
# COMPACT_ATOMS: atom_id res chain seq x y z
N ILE A 1 0.00 -26.78 0.87
CA ILE A 1 -0.65 -26.69 2.19
C ILE A 1 -2.16 -26.88 2.01
N THR A 2 -2.76 -27.86 2.71
CA THR A 2 -4.17 -28.24 2.51
C THR A 2 -5.07 -27.89 3.72
N SER A 3 -4.49 -27.36 4.82
CA SER A 3 -5.23 -27.05 6.04
C SER A 3 -5.08 -25.59 6.45
N ALA A 4 -6.22 -24.93 6.67
CA ALA A 4 -6.26 -23.58 7.24
C ALA A 4 -5.71 -23.51 8.70
N GLN A 5 -5.54 -24.67 9.35
CA GLN A 5 -4.94 -24.76 10.68
C GLN A 5 -3.40 -24.79 10.65
N ASN A 6 -2.79 -24.85 9.48
CA ASN A 6 -1.34 -24.74 9.33
C ASN A 6 -0.84 -23.42 9.93
N ASN A 7 0.30 -23.46 10.62
CA ASN A 7 0.83 -22.27 11.31
C ASN A 7 1.18 -21.12 10.36
N LYS A 8 1.65 -21.41 9.14
CA LYS A 8 1.95 -20.39 8.13
C LYS A 8 0.67 -19.66 7.71
N ILE A 9 -0.42 -20.39 7.48
CA ILE A 9 -1.74 -19.84 7.13
C ILE A 9 -2.31 -19.01 8.29
N LYS A 10 -2.23 -19.52 9.52
CA LYS A 10 -2.63 -18.75 10.70
C LYS A 10 -1.86 -17.45 10.86
N ASN A 11 -0.56 -17.48 10.63
CA ASN A 11 0.28 -16.30 10.74
C ASN A 11 -0.03 -15.28 9.62
N ALA A 12 -0.17 -15.73 8.37
CA ALA A 12 -0.61 -14.88 7.27
C ALA A 12 -1.98 -14.22 7.56
N ASN A 13 -2.94 -14.98 8.08
CA ASN A 13 -4.26 -14.44 8.45
C ASN A 13 -4.22 -13.39 9.56
N LYS A 14 -3.27 -13.44 10.49
CA LYS A 14 -3.10 -12.39 11.50
C LYS A 14 -2.81 -11.03 10.88
N LEU A 15 -2.15 -11.00 9.73
CA LEU A 15 -1.80 -9.78 8.99
C LEU A 15 -3.02 -9.02 8.43
N LYS A 16 -4.21 -9.60 8.47
CA LYS A 16 -5.47 -8.88 8.23
C LYS A 16 -5.72 -7.79 9.29
N LYS A 17 -5.09 -7.90 10.47
CA LYS A 17 -5.20 -6.92 11.56
C LYS A 17 -4.03 -5.94 11.53
N LYS A 18 -4.32 -4.63 11.61
CA LYS A 18 -3.31 -3.56 11.64
C LYS A 18 -2.25 -3.81 12.72
N ARG A 19 -2.68 -4.15 13.95
CA ARG A 19 -1.79 -4.42 15.08
C ARG A 19 -0.70 -5.45 14.75
N ASP A 20 -1.09 -6.52 14.05
CA ASP A 20 -0.16 -7.60 13.73
C ASP A 20 0.78 -7.19 12.57
N ARG A 21 0.30 -6.40 11.60
CA ARG A 21 1.16 -5.77 10.57
C ARG A 21 2.18 -4.82 11.18
N ASP A 22 1.76 -3.97 12.10
CA ASP A 22 2.66 -3.00 12.76
C ASP A 22 3.72 -3.70 13.63
N LYS A 23 3.34 -4.82 14.26
CA LYS A 23 4.26 -5.62 15.09
C LYS A 23 5.32 -6.35 14.26
N THR A 24 4.94 -6.84 13.08
CA THR A 24 5.80 -7.73 12.28
C THR A 24 6.52 -7.00 11.15
N GLY A 25 6.06 -5.83 10.74
CA GLY A 25 6.51 -5.16 9.52
C GLY A 25 6.01 -5.82 8.23
N LEU A 26 5.11 -6.82 8.33
CA LEU A 26 4.63 -7.59 7.19
C LEU A 26 3.20 -7.19 6.80
N ALA A 27 2.82 -7.49 5.55
CA ALA A 27 1.45 -7.38 5.07
C ALA A 27 1.07 -8.61 4.22
N LEU A 28 -0.22 -8.96 4.25
CA LEU A 28 -0.80 -9.97 3.37
C LEU A 28 -1.47 -9.27 2.18
N ILE A 29 -1.11 -9.66 0.97
CA ILE A 29 -1.71 -9.17 -0.27
C ILE A 29 -2.38 -10.31 -1.04
N GLU A 30 -3.42 -9.99 -1.80
CA GLU A 30 -4.19 -10.91 -2.62
C GLU A 30 -4.28 -10.43 -4.05
N GLY A 31 -4.06 -11.31 -5.00
CA GLY A 31 -4.19 -11.08 -6.44
C GLY A 31 -2.85 -10.98 -7.15
N ILE A 32 -2.80 -11.62 -8.33
CA ILE A 32 -1.56 -11.73 -9.12
C ILE A 32 -1.00 -10.36 -9.49
N HIS A 33 -1.85 -9.43 -9.96
CA HIS A 33 -1.40 -8.09 -10.34
C HIS A 33 -0.69 -7.37 -9.19
N LEU A 34 -1.28 -7.38 -7.98
CA LEU A 34 -0.70 -6.72 -6.82
C LEU A 34 0.64 -7.36 -6.39
N ILE A 35 0.76 -8.68 -6.56
CA ILE A 35 1.99 -9.42 -6.27
C ILE A 35 3.07 -9.09 -7.32
N GLU A 36 2.71 -9.00 -8.59
CA GLU A 36 3.61 -8.60 -9.68
C GLU A 36 4.12 -7.16 -9.48
N GLU A 37 3.24 -6.23 -9.09
CA GLU A 37 3.64 -4.85 -8.78
C GLU A 37 4.62 -4.80 -7.59
N ALA A 38 4.37 -5.58 -6.53
CA ALA A 38 5.30 -5.69 -5.41
C ALA A 38 6.65 -6.25 -5.85
N TYR A 39 6.66 -7.32 -6.65
CA TYR A 39 7.86 -7.93 -7.22
C TYR A 39 8.66 -6.94 -8.07
N GLN A 40 7.99 -6.25 -9.02
CA GLN A 40 8.64 -5.28 -9.91
C GLN A 40 9.20 -4.08 -9.16
N SER A 41 8.59 -3.72 -8.03
CA SER A 41 9.06 -2.66 -7.13
C SER A 41 10.19 -3.12 -6.19
N GLY A 42 10.65 -4.37 -6.30
CA GLY A 42 11.71 -4.92 -5.45
C GLY A 42 11.28 -5.16 -4.00
N ILE A 43 9.97 -5.25 -3.74
CA ILE A 43 9.44 -5.57 -2.40
C ILE A 43 9.73 -7.03 -2.08
N GLU A 44 10.28 -7.31 -0.90
CA GLU A 44 10.57 -8.67 -0.48
C GLU A 44 9.27 -9.47 -0.27
N ILE A 45 9.16 -10.60 -0.97
CA ILE A 45 8.07 -11.57 -0.82
C ILE A 45 8.57 -12.71 0.08
N THR A 46 8.16 -12.69 1.33
CA THR A 46 8.60 -13.70 2.31
C THR A 46 7.89 -15.03 2.11
N GLN A 47 6.61 -15.01 1.71
CA GLN A 47 5.83 -16.21 1.42
C GLN A 47 4.88 -15.97 0.25
N LEU A 48 4.82 -16.92 -0.66
CA LEU A 48 3.87 -16.94 -1.78
C LEU A 48 2.97 -18.18 -1.66
N PHE A 49 1.66 -17.99 -1.79
CA PHE A 49 0.66 -19.07 -1.75
C PHE A 49 -0.15 -19.05 -3.04
N VAL A 50 -0.18 -20.14 -3.78
CA VAL A 50 -0.84 -20.26 -5.09
C VAL A 50 -1.69 -21.52 -5.18
N ILE A 51 -2.83 -21.46 -5.85
CA ILE A 51 -3.69 -22.63 -6.10
C ILE A 51 -3.11 -23.44 -7.28
N GLU A 52 -2.63 -22.76 -8.32
CA GLU A 52 -2.14 -23.38 -9.56
C GLU A 52 -0.70 -22.91 -9.83
N PRO A 53 0.33 -23.55 -9.22
CA PRO A 53 1.72 -23.13 -9.41
C PRO A 53 2.15 -23.23 -10.88
N ASP A 54 1.65 -24.20 -11.64
CA ASP A 54 1.99 -24.39 -13.06
C ASP A 54 1.55 -23.21 -13.96
N ARG A 55 0.68 -22.34 -13.46
CA ARG A 55 0.22 -21.10 -14.13
C ARG A 55 0.85 -19.84 -13.57
N THR A 56 1.78 -20.00 -12.66
CA THR A 56 2.51 -18.89 -12.03
C THR A 56 3.85 -18.70 -12.73
N ASP A 57 4.25 -17.48 -12.97
CA ASP A 57 5.57 -17.17 -13.52
C ASP A 57 6.66 -17.79 -12.63
N GLU A 58 7.56 -18.56 -13.23
CA GLU A 58 8.67 -19.23 -12.55
C GLU A 58 9.57 -18.20 -11.84
N ALA A 59 9.80 -17.04 -12.46
CA ALA A 59 10.57 -15.95 -11.87
C ALA A 59 9.96 -15.44 -10.56
N LEU A 60 8.62 -15.37 -10.47
CA LEU A 60 7.93 -14.98 -9.26
C LEU A 60 8.00 -16.06 -8.17
N LEU A 61 7.92 -17.34 -8.56
CA LEU A 61 8.10 -18.45 -7.62
C LEU A 61 9.51 -18.47 -7.03
N ASP A 62 10.52 -18.22 -7.86
CA ASP A 62 11.93 -18.20 -7.45
C ASP A 62 12.29 -16.96 -6.61
N TYR A 63 11.59 -15.84 -6.84
CA TYR A 63 11.81 -14.60 -6.08
C TYR A 63 11.31 -14.69 -4.64
N ALA A 64 10.25 -15.44 -4.40
CA ALA A 64 9.70 -15.59 -3.05
C ALA A 64 10.63 -16.46 -2.18
N ASN A 65 10.85 -16.02 -0.93
CA ASN A 65 11.68 -16.80 0.01
C ASN A 65 11.13 -18.21 0.25
N GLU A 66 9.80 -18.33 0.25
CA GLU A 66 9.09 -19.61 0.38
C GLU A 66 7.84 -19.58 -0.52
N ALA A 67 7.64 -20.58 -1.37
CA ALA A 67 6.44 -20.74 -2.19
C ALA A 67 5.66 -22.01 -1.81
N TYR A 68 4.34 -21.92 -1.77
CA TYR A 68 3.46 -23.00 -1.35
C TYR A 68 2.26 -23.16 -2.28
N GLU A 69 2.06 -24.37 -2.77
CA GLU A 69 0.78 -24.75 -3.33
C GLU A 69 -0.26 -24.86 -2.21
N ILE A 70 -1.46 -24.29 -2.45
CA ILE A 70 -2.60 -24.32 -1.55
C ILE A 70 -3.85 -24.83 -2.26
N ASN A 71 -4.82 -25.32 -1.51
CA ASN A 71 -6.13 -25.67 -2.06
C ASN A 71 -7.16 -24.52 -1.86
N MET A 72 -8.31 -24.64 -2.52
CA MET A 72 -9.39 -23.64 -2.46
C MET A 72 -9.83 -23.34 -1.03
N LYS A 73 -9.92 -24.32 -0.14
CA LYS A 73 -10.29 -24.12 1.27
C LYS A 73 -9.29 -23.21 2.02
N VAL A 74 -8.02 -23.31 1.71
CA VAL A 74 -6.98 -22.44 2.28
C VAL A 74 -7.06 -21.06 1.67
N ALA A 75 -7.29 -20.96 0.36
CA ALA A 75 -7.48 -19.69 -0.34
C ALA A 75 -8.69 -18.91 0.23
N GLU A 76 -9.81 -19.56 0.45
CA GLU A 76 -10.99 -18.96 1.12
C GLU A 76 -10.67 -18.43 2.52
N ALA A 77 -9.82 -19.15 3.26
CA ALA A 77 -9.39 -18.71 4.60
C ALA A 77 -8.44 -17.51 4.55
N LEU A 78 -7.61 -17.39 3.52
CA LEU A 78 -6.69 -16.26 3.31
C LEU A 78 -7.38 -15.04 2.71
N SER A 79 -8.38 -15.25 1.85
CA SER A 79 -9.02 -14.17 1.11
C SER A 79 -9.74 -13.15 2.00
N GLY A 80 -9.69 -11.89 1.56
CA GLY A 80 -10.54 -10.80 2.03
C GLY A 80 -11.79 -10.59 1.16
N THR A 81 -11.98 -11.41 0.12
CA THR A 81 -13.09 -11.31 -0.85
C THR A 81 -13.96 -12.57 -0.83
N VAL A 82 -15.16 -12.46 -1.42
CA VAL A 82 -16.10 -13.59 -1.52
C VAL A 82 -15.56 -14.67 -2.46
N THR A 83 -14.86 -14.27 -3.51
CA THR A 83 -14.26 -15.18 -4.50
C THR A 83 -12.75 -14.98 -4.47
N PRO A 84 -11.97 -15.93 -3.92
CA PRO A 84 -10.50 -15.84 -3.89
C PRO A 84 -9.92 -15.81 -5.31
N GLN A 85 -8.89 -15.00 -5.51
CA GLN A 85 -8.15 -14.97 -6.77
C GLN A 85 -7.12 -16.11 -6.90
N GLY A 86 -6.85 -16.83 -5.80
CA GLY A 86 -5.95 -17.98 -5.79
C GLY A 86 -4.47 -17.64 -5.66
N PHE A 87 -4.13 -16.35 -5.55
CA PHE A 87 -2.76 -15.84 -5.38
C PHE A 87 -2.69 -14.96 -4.15
N PHE A 88 -1.79 -15.30 -3.22
CA PHE A 88 -1.58 -14.54 -1.99
C PHE A 88 -0.08 -14.45 -1.71
N ALA A 89 0.37 -13.31 -1.20
CA ALA A 89 1.73 -13.15 -0.73
C ALA A 89 1.79 -12.47 0.63
N VAL A 90 2.77 -12.87 1.44
CA VAL A 90 3.22 -12.11 2.60
C VAL A 90 4.45 -11.33 2.15
N ILE A 91 4.39 -10.02 2.27
CA ILE A 91 5.43 -9.09 1.85
C ILE A 91 5.98 -8.32 3.05
N GLU A 92 7.21 -7.85 2.95
CA GLU A 92 7.72 -6.82 3.84
C GLU A 92 7.14 -5.45 3.47
N LYS A 93 6.67 -4.70 4.47
CA LYS A 93 6.24 -3.31 4.24
C LYS A 93 7.48 -2.44 4.02
N PRO A 94 7.54 -1.64 2.94
CA PRO A 94 8.63 -0.70 2.74
C PRO A 94 8.82 0.20 3.96
N GLN A 95 10.06 0.45 4.30
CA GLN A 95 10.46 1.35 5.39
C GLN A 95 11.18 2.55 4.78
N TYR A 96 10.75 3.74 5.15
CA TYR A 96 11.30 4.99 4.66
C TYR A 96 11.81 5.80 5.83
N ASN A 97 13.10 6.11 5.86
CA ASN A 97 13.72 6.89 6.95
C ASN A 97 13.71 8.39 6.62
N GLU A 98 14.50 8.79 5.65
CA GLU A 98 14.57 10.17 5.16
C GLU A 98 14.26 10.17 3.67
N ILE A 99 13.35 11.02 3.25
CA ILE A 99 12.93 11.15 1.86
C ILE A 99 13.04 12.62 1.50
N GLU A 100 13.92 12.92 0.57
CA GLU A 100 13.90 14.22 -0.09
C GLU A 100 12.75 14.21 -1.11
N ALA A 101 11.81 15.12 -0.94
CA ALA A 101 10.63 15.23 -1.79
C ALA A 101 10.37 16.70 -2.13
N LEU A 102 10.16 16.97 -3.40
CA LEU A 102 9.79 18.29 -3.91
C LEU A 102 8.28 18.45 -4.00
N GLN A 103 7.59 17.40 -4.41
CA GLN A 103 6.14 17.40 -4.59
C GLN A 103 5.51 16.42 -3.60
N VAL A 104 4.72 16.95 -2.67
CA VAL A 104 4.20 16.20 -1.54
C VAL A 104 2.67 16.26 -1.49
N LEU A 105 2.01 15.11 -1.31
CA LEU A 105 0.60 15.05 -0.98
C LEU A 105 0.45 14.86 0.53
N LEU A 106 -0.27 15.76 1.17
CA LEU A 106 -0.63 15.70 2.58
C LEU A 106 -2.06 15.17 2.71
N ILE A 107 -2.28 14.19 3.59
CA ILE A 107 -3.61 13.58 3.78
C ILE A 107 -4.01 13.67 5.25
N ASP A 108 -5.00 14.52 5.54
CA ASP A 108 -5.54 14.68 6.88
C ASP A 108 -6.74 13.76 7.13
N ARG A 109 -6.49 12.67 7.84
CA ARG A 109 -7.49 11.76 8.44
C ARG A 109 -8.56 11.23 7.51
N ILE A 110 -8.23 10.92 6.27
CA ILE A 110 -9.13 10.21 5.34
C ILE A 110 -9.44 8.83 5.91
N GLN A 111 -10.72 8.53 6.17
CA GLN A 111 -11.19 7.30 6.81
C GLN A 111 -11.62 6.21 5.81
N ASP A 112 -12.14 6.60 4.64
CA ASP A 112 -12.59 5.63 3.64
C ASP A 112 -11.38 5.00 2.92
N PRO A 113 -11.25 3.65 2.97
CA PRO A 113 -10.14 2.95 2.35
C PRO A 113 -10.10 3.07 0.81
N GLY A 114 -11.27 3.17 0.17
CA GLY A 114 -11.37 3.33 -1.28
C GLY A 114 -10.85 4.70 -1.71
N ASN A 115 -11.21 5.76 -0.98
CA ASN A 115 -10.74 7.12 -1.23
C ASN A 115 -9.22 7.20 -1.02
N LEU A 116 -8.70 6.62 0.08
CA LEU A 116 -7.26 6.61 0.33
C LEU A 116 -6.50 5.90 -0.79
N GLY A 117 -6.94 4.72 -1.22
CA GLY A 117 -6.30 4.00 -2.32
C GLY A 117 -6.35 4.77 -3.64
N THR A 118 -7.47 5.46 -3.92
CA THR A 118 -7.61 6.33 -5.10
C THR A 118 -6.66 7.51 -5.05
N LEU A 119 -6.49 8.15 -3.87
CA LEU A 119 -5.54 9.24 -3.69
C LEU A 119 -4.10 8.77 -3.92
N ILE A 120 -3.70 7.62 -3.36
CA ILE A 120 -2.37 7.04 -3.57
C ILE A 120 -2.12 6.79 -5.06
N ARG A 121 -3.07 6.17 -5.75
CA ARG A 121 -2.98 5.91 -7.18
C ARG A 121 -2.90 7.18 -8.02
N THR A 122 -3.66 8.22 -7.66
CA THR A 122 -3.65 9.50 -8.37
C THR A 122 -2.34 10.24 -8.14
N ALA A 123 -1.81 10.21 -6.91
CA ALA A 123 -0.53 10.82 -6.57
C ALA A 123 0.63 10.19 -7.35
N ASP A 124 0.68 8.85 -7.39
CA ASP A 124 1.66 8.10 -8.19
C ASP A 124 1.60 8.49 -9.68
N ALA A 125 0.40 8.47 -10.27
CA ALA A 125 0.19 8.86 -11.67
C ALA A 125 0.52 10.34 -11.95
N ALA A 126 0.40 11.21 -10.97
CA ALA A 126 0.74 12.64 -11.08
C ALA A 126 2.23 12.94 -10.85
N GLY A 127 3.04 11.94 -10.48
CA GLY A 127 4.46 12.11 -10.21
C GLY A 127 4.77 12.78 -8.86
N ILE A 128 3.87 12.64 -7.89
CA ILE A 128 4.12 13.07 -6.50
C ILE A 128 5.24 12.20 -5.90
N ASP A 129 6.20 12.83 -5.22
CA ASP A 129 7.37 12.16 -4.68
C ASP A 129 7.10 11.46 -3.35
N LEU A 130 6.16 11.99 -2.56
CA LEU A 130 5.89 11.54 -1.20
C LEU A 130 4.44 11.79 -0.79
N ILE A 131 3.85 10.82 -0.11
CA ILE A 131 2.58 10.99 0.61
C ILE A 131 2.85 11.03 2.10
N VAL A 132 2.43 12.10 2.76
CA VAL A 132 2.46 12.24 4.23
C VAL A 132 1.04 12.20 4.76
N MET A 133 0.77 11.23 5.61
CA MET A 133 -0.56 11.04 6.20
C MET A 133 -0.57 11.41 7.68
N GLU A 134 -1.63 12.10 8.12
CA GLU A 134 -1.89 12.34 9.54
C GLU A 134 -2.24 11.03 10.26
N LYS A 135 -1.82 10.94 11.52
CA LYS A 135 -2.25 9.85 12.41
C LYS A 135 -3.78 9.81 12.49
N GLY A 136 -4.36 8.64 12.33
CA GLY A 136 -5.80 8.45 12.26
C GLY A 136 -6.34 8.34 10.83
N THR A 137 -5.53 8.52 9.79
CA THR A 137 -5.87 8.14 8.42
C THR A 137 -6.03 6.61 8.34
N ALA A 138 -6.85 6.12 7.41
CA ALA A 138 -6.99 4.69 7.14
C ALA A 138 -5.61 4.05 6.90
N ASP A 139 -5.46 2.79 7.29
CA ASP A 139 -4.17 2.09 7.12
C ASP A 139 -3.89 1.81 5.64
N PRO A 140 -2.78 2.29 5.07
CA PRO A 140 -2.45 2.11 3.67
C PRO A 140 -2.23 0.64 3.28
N TYR A 141 -1.83 -0.21 4.23
CA TYR A 141 -1.60 -1.64 4.01
C TYR A 141 -2.81 -2.52 4.38
N GLN A 142 -3.99 -1.95 4.60
CA GLN A 142 -5.19 -2.78 4.64
C GLN A 142 -5.61 -3.19 3.23
N ASP A 143 -6.11 -4.40 3.10
CA ASP A 143 -6.45 -5.06 1.85
C ASP A 143 -7.26 -4.16 0.88
N LYS A 144 -8.29 -3.46 1.37
CA LYS A 144 -9.14 -2.59 0.54
C LYS A 144 -8.37 -1.37 -0.02
N VAL A 145 -7.41 -0.82 0.72
CA VAL A 145 -6.56 0.30 0.23
C VAL A 145 -5.59 -0.21 -0.82
N MET A 146 -4.91 -1.31 -0.56
CA MET A 146 -3.95 -1.89 -1.49
C MET A 146 -4.61 -2.26 -2.82
N ARG A 147 -5.80 -2.88 -2.80
CA ARG A 147 -6.58 -3.13 -4.01
C ARG A 147 -6.99 -1.85 -4.73
N ALA A 148 -7.46 -0.83 -4.01
CA ALA A 148 -7.90 0.42 -4.62
C ALA A 148 -6.73 1.22 -5.22
N SER A 149 -5.53 1.10 -4.65
CA SER A 149 -4.31 1.74 -5.17
C SER A 149 -3.73 1.03 -6.41
N GLN A 150 -4.19 -0.20 -6.73
CA GLN A 150 -3.74 -0.96 -7.90
C GLN A 150 -2.21 -1.14 -7.98
N GLY A 151 -1.53 -1.29 -6.82
CA GLY A 151 -0.08 -1.44 -6.74
C GLY A 151 0.70 -0.14 -6.54
N SER A 152 0.12 1.04 -6.77
CA SER A 152 0.80 2.33 -6.57
C SER A 152 1.37 2.53 -5.17
N ILE A 153 0.83 1.83 -4.16
CA ILE A 153 1.38 1.82 -2.80
C ILE A 153 2.84 1.33 -2.74
N PHE A 154 3.30 0.60 -3.72
CA PHE A 154 4.67 0.09 -3.81
C PHE A 154 5.60 1.02 -4.62
N HIS A 155 5.05 1.98 -5.36
CA HIS A 155 5.80 2.90 -6.22
C HIS A 155 6.16 4.21 -5.49
N ILE A 156 5.24 4.70 -4.65
CA ILE A 156 5.37 5.99 -3.98
C ILE A 156 5.54 5.81 -2.47
N PRO A 157 6.52 6.46 -1.84
CA PRO A 157 6.65 6.45 -0.39
C PRO A 157 5.41 7.02 0.31
N VAL A 158 4.91 6.27 1.30
CA VAL A 158 3.79 6.68 2.15
C VAL A 158 4.23 6.62 3.61
N VAL A 159 4.23 7.77 4.29
CA VAL A 159 4.67 7.89 5.69
C VAL A 159 3.58 8.48 6.56
N ILE A 160 3.61 8.18 7.86
CA ILE A 160 2.72 8.77 8.86
C ILE A 160 3.55 9.75 9.69
N LYS A 161 3.15 11.04 9.67
CA LYS A 161 3.77 12.11 10.47
C LYS A 161 2.69 13.03 11.02
N ASP A 162 3.03 13.83 12.00
CA ASP A 162 2.22 14.98 12.43
C ASP A 162 2.25 16.04 11.33
N LEU A 163 1.10 16.32 10.71
CA LEU A 163 1.02 17.24 9.57
C LEU A 163 1.32 18.69 9.98
N ALA A 164 0.94 19.10 11.18
CA ALA A 164 1.22 20.46 11.64
C ALA A 164 2.72 20.71 11.72
N THR A 165 3.47 19.77 12.29
CA THR A 165 4.93 19.81 12.33
C THR A 165 5.51 19.76 10.92
N TYR A 166 5.07 18.82 10.08
CA TYR A 166 5.58 18.68 8.73
C TYR A 166 5.40 19.94 7.88
N ILE A 167 4.21 20.57 7.93
CA ILE A 167 3.89 21.81 7.22
C ILE A 167 4.81 22.96 7.67
N THR A 168 5.13 23.02 8.98
CA THR A 168 6.00 24.07 9.52
C THR A 168 7.46 23.92 9.06
N GLU A 169 7.91 22.67 8.85
CA GLU A 169 9.28 22.35 8.44
C GLU A 169 9.46 22.30 6.91
N PHE A 170 8.37 22.26 6.14
CA PHE A 170 8.43 22.18 4.70
C PHE A 170 8.85 23.53 4.07
N GLU A 171 9.90 23.53 3.25
CA GLU A 171 10.49 24.75 2.68
C GLU A 171 9.78 25.30 1.44
N GLY A 172 8.69 24.69 1.00
CA GLY A 172 7.91 25.10 -0.16
C GLY A 172 6.51 25.66 0.20
N PRO A 173 5.77 26.18 -0.79
CA PRO A 173 4.38 26.56 -0.59
C PRO A 173 3.51 25.35 -0.28
N VAL A 174 2.56 25.52 0.63
CA VAL A 174 1.54 24.52 0.96
C VAL A 174 0.18 25.03 0.48
N TYR A 175 -0.46 24.27 -0.40
CA TYR A 175 -1.77 24.59 -0.96
C TYR A 175 -2.83 23.70 -0.31
N GLY A 176 -3.81 24.30 0.35
CA GLY A 176 -4.98 23.61 0.87
C GLY A 176 -6.16 23.70 -0.08
N THR A 177 -6.97 22.66 -0.17
CA THR A 177 -8.23 22.70 -0.92
C THR A 177 -9.35 23.23 -0.04
N ALA A 178 -10.09 24.26 -0.48
CA ALA A 178 -11.18 24.86 0.25
C ALA A 178 -12.32 25.28 -0.68
N LEU A 179 -13.54 25.38 -0.12
CA LEU A 179 -14.73 25.86 -0.84
C LEU A 179 -14.92 27.37 -0.72
N GLU A 180 -14.37 27.98 0.34
CA GLU A 180 -14.53 29.40 0.62
C GLU A 180 -13.15 30.08 0.69
N ASN A 181 -13.08 31.34 0.28
CA ASN A 181 -11.86 32.16 0.27
C ASN A 181 -10.70 31.48 -0.53
N ALA A 182 -11.04 30.71 -1.53
CA ALA A 182 -10.09 30.02 -2.39
C ALA A 182 -9.85 30.80 -3.68
N VAL A 183 -8.67 30.65 -4.25
CA VAL A 183 -8.34 31.11 -5.60
C VAL A 183 -8.40 29.93 -6.56
N SER A 184 -8.64 30.19 -7.85
CA SER A 184 -8.59 29.13 -8.86
C SER A 184 -7.17 28.57 -8.96
N PHE A 185 -7.03 27.22 -9.04
CA PHE A 185 -5.73 26.59 -9.25
C PHE A 185 -5.01 27.09 -10.53
N LYS A 186 -5.78 27.62 -11.50
CA LYS A 186 -5.24 28.21 -12.73
C LYS A 186 -4.52 29.57 -12.50
N GLU A 187 -4.76 30.19 -11.36
CA GLU A 187 -4.15 31.48 -10.97
C GLU A 187 -2.87 31.26 -10.13
N ILE A 188 -2.58 30.00 -9.74
CA ILE A 188 -1.39 29.64 -8.98
C ILE A 188 -0.21 29.51 -9.96
N GLU A 189 0.88 30.23 -9.69
CA GLU A 189 2.11 30.07 -10.44
C GLU A 189 2.69 28.66 -10.26
N SER A 190 3.18 28.09 -11.34
CA SER A 190 3.81 26.77 -11.31
C SER A 190 5.06 26.79 -10.42
N GLN A 191 5.12 25.86 -9.47
CA GLN A 191 6.23 25.68 -8.55
C GLN A 191 6.85 24.31 -8.76
N SER A 192 8.16 24.21 -8.68
CA SER A 192 8.86 22.92 -8.71
C SER A 192 8.78 22.17 -7.38
N GLN A 193 8.61 22.92 -6.28
CA GLN A 193 8.47 22.39 -4.93
C GLN A 193 7.17 22.89 -4.33
N PHE A 194 6.33 21.96 -3.87
CA PHE A 194 5.06 22.27 -3.21
C PHE A 194 4.52 21.10 -2.39
N ALA A 195 3.64 21.41 -1.45
CA ALA A 195 2.79 20.41 -0.81
C ALA A 195 1.31 20.74 -1.07
N LEU A 196 0.50 19.71 -1.28
CA LEU A 196 -0.95 19.80 -1.49
C LEU A 196 -1.67 19.09 -0.33
N LEU A 197 -2.60 19.79 0.36
CA LEU A 197 -3.42 19.29 1.45
C LEU A 197 -4.90 19.19 1.04
#